data_f8f9c3448cb191a7566645e4c0e1d83c
#
_entry.id   f8f9c3448cb191a7566645e4c0e1d83c
#
_cell.length_a   1.000
_cell.length_b   1.000
_cell.length_c   1.000
_cell.angle_alpha   90.00
_cell.angle_beta   90.00
_cell.angle_gamma   90.00
#
_symmetry.space_group_name_H-M   'P 1'
#
loop_
_entity.id
_entity.type
_entity.pdbx_description
1 polymer ?
#
loop_
_entity_poly.entity_id
_entity_poly.type
_entity_poly.pdbx_seq_one_letter_code
_entity_poly.pdbx_strand_id
1 'polypeptide(L)'
;MIKVGNRVRSFDFPYGRDVSGERACYIEGIVEGFKKLEGCERYVIRVERKVWAGEEVEDPYRGHVYPPVNGTPKLFGGICDGVELV
;
A
#
# COMPACT_ATOMS: atom_id res chain seq x y z
N MET A 1 -11.13 -8.94 6.86
CA MET A 1 -10.96 -9.02 5.38
C MET A 1 -11.15 -7.64 4.77
N ILE A 2 -10.23 -7.26 3.91
CA ILE A 2 -10.27 -5.95 3.27
C ILE A 2 -11.24 -5.96 2.09
N LYS A 3 -12.12 -4.98 2.03
CA LYS A 3 -13.17 -4.86 1.01
C LYS A 3 -13.13 -3.49 0.36
N VAL A 4 -13.78 -3.37 -0.80
CA VAL A 4 -14.01 -2.08 -1.45
C VAL A 4 -14.72 -1.14 -0.47
N GLY A 5 -14.22 0.09 -0.37
CA GLY A 5 -14.73 1.10 0.55
C GLY A 5 -13.98 1.17 1.88
N ASN A 6 -13.16 0.18 2.19
CA ASN A 6 -12.39 0.20 3.43
C ASN A 6 -11.23 1.18 3.35
N ARG A 7 -10.93 1.82 4.47
CA ARG A 7 -9.71 2.61 4.63
C ARG A 7 -8.58 1.70 5.05
N VAL A 8 -7.46 1.79 4.36
CA VAL A 8 -6.32 0.91 4.59
C VAL A 8 -5.02 1.70 4.62
N ARG A 9 -4.00 1.07 5.21
CA ARG A 9 -2.62 1.51 5.11
C ARG A 9 -1.83 0.47 4.34
N SER A 10 -1.01 0.93 3.42
CA SER A 10 -0.08 0.06 2.71
C SER A 10 1.34 0.40 3.12
N PHE A 11 2.03 -0.59 3.67
CA PHE A 11 3.44 -0.48 4.05
C PHE A 11 4.34 -1.07 2.97
N ASP A 12 3.78 -1.38 1.83
CA ASP A 12 4.48 -2.07 0.76
C ASP A 12 5.28 -1.11 -0.12
N PHE A 13 6.19 -0.40 0.51
CA PHE A 13 7.12 0.51 -0.16
C PHE A 13 8.49 -0.13 -0.25
N PRO A 14 9.08 -0.18 -1.45
CA PRO A 14 10.42 -0.76 -1.58
C PRO A 14 11.48 -0.09 -0.73
N TYR A 15 11.36 1.22 -0.53
CA TYR A 15 12.37 2.01 0.17
C TYR A 15 11.98 2.42 1.58
N GLY A 16 10.76 2.15 1.98
CA GLY A 16 10.26 2.60 3.28
C GLY A 16 10.94 1.96 4.46
N ARG A 17 11.38 0.74 4.29
CA ARG A 17 12.03 -0.04 5.36
C ARG A 17 13.39 0.49 5.75
N ASP A 18 14.06 1.14 4.82
CA ASP A 18 15.45 1.54 5.01
C ASP A 18 15.60 2.88 5.72
N VAL A 19 14.50 3.56 5.96
CA VAL A 19 14.54 4.94 6.48
C VAL A 19 14.44 4.98 8.00
N SER A 20 13.37 4.49 8.58
CA SER A 20 13.19 4.55 10.04
C SER A 20 12.35 3.39 10.55
N GLY A 21 12.53 2.24 9.93
CA GLY A 21 11.79 1.05 10.28
C GLY A 21 10.61 0.83 9.35
N GLU A 22 10.19 -0.41 9.26
CA GLU A 22 9.22 -0.82 8.23
C GLU A 22 7.81 -0.27 8.40
N ARG A 23 7.49 0.27 9.57
CA ARG A 23 6.15 0.81 9.81
C ARG A 23 6.12 2.34 9.87
N ALA A 24 7.24 2.98 9.59
CA ALA A 24 7.32 4.44 9.62
C ALA A 24 6.93 5.07 8.29
N CYS A 25 6.85 4.28 7.23
CA CYS A 25 6.51 4.77 5.89
C CYS A 25 5.33 4.00 5.34
N TYR A 26 4.28 4.71 4.95
CA TYR A 26 3.09 4.07 4.39
C TYR A 26 2.26 5.07 3.60
N ILE A 27 1.36 4.55 2.78
CA ILE A 27 0.27 5.35 2.24
C ILE A 27 -1.03 4.93 2.91
N GLU A 28 -1.98 5.83 2.94
CA GLU A 28 -3.30 5.57 3.48
C GLU A 28 -4.33 6.01 2.47
N GLY A 29 -5.35 5.22 2.29
CA GLY A 29 -6.37 5.52 1.29
C GLY A 29 -7.54 4.57 1.33
N ILE A 30 -8.38 4.66 0.31
CA ILE A 30 -9.61 3.89 0.20
C ILE A 30 -9.47 2.84 -0.90
N VAL A 31 -9.86 1.61 -0.59
CA VAL A 31 -9.89 0.53 -1.58
C VAL A 31 -11.06 0.79 -2.52
N GLU A 32 -10.75 0.98 -3.80
CA GLU A 32 -11.77 1.21 -4.82
C GLU A 32 -12.06 -0.04 -5.65
N GLY A 33 -11.22 -1.02 -5.58
CA GLY A 33 -11.42 -2.27 -6.31
C GLY A 33 -10.22 -3.17 -6.24
N PHE A 34 -10.21 -4.13 -7.15
CA PHE A 34 -9.13 -5.10 -7.29
C PHE A 34 -8.82 -5.23 -8.77
N LYS A 35 -7.57 -5.52 -9.10
CA LYS A 35 -7.21 -5.80 -10.48
C LYS A 35 -6.04 -6.78 -10.51
N LYS A 36 -5.89 -7.45 -11.64
CA LYS A 36 -4.78 -8.35 -11.85
C LYS A 36 -3.72 -7.65 -12.68
N LEU A 37 -2.51 -7.54 -12.15
CA LEU A 37 -1.36 -6.98 -12.85
C LEU A 37 -0.24 -8.00 -12.78
N GLU A 38 0.34 -8.30 -13.93
CA GLU A 38 1.47 -9.24 -14.02
C GLU A 38 1.17 -10.58 -13.37
N GLY A 39 -0.06 -11.05 -13.52
CA GLY A 39 -0.49 -12.33 -12.97
C GLY A 39 -0.83 -12.32 -11.49
N CYS A 40 -0.69 -11.20 -10.81
CA CYS A 40 -0.95 -11.10 -9.38
C CYS A 40 -2.16 -10.22 -9.10
N GLU A 41 -2.98 -10.65 -8.14
CA GLU A 41 -4.12 -9.86 -7.70
C GLU A 41 -3.64 -8.71 -6.82
N ARG A 42 -4.17 -7.51 -7.08
CA ARG A 42 -3.77 -6.30 -6.37
C ARG A 42 -4.97 -5.49 -5.96
N TYR A 43 -4.82 -4.76 -4.86
CA TYR A 43 -5.77 -3.74 -4.48
C TYR A 43 -5.63 -2.53 -5.41
N VAL A 44 -6.74 -1.83 -5.63
CA VAL A 44 -6.72 -0.50 -6.24
C VAL A 44 -7.03 0.47 -5.11
N ILE A 45 -6.04 1.22 -4.67
CA ILE A 45 -6.18 2.12 -3.53
C ILE A 45 -6.00 3.56 -4.00
N ARG A 46 -7.03 4.38 -3.77
CA ARG A 46 -6.94 5.81 -4.02
C ARG A 46 -6.21 6.45 -2.84
N VAL A 47 -5.06 7.02 -3.10
CA VAL A 47 -4.19 7.59 -2.07
C VAL A 47 -4.80 8.87 -1.52
N GLU A 48 -4.95 8.94 -0.21
CA GLU A 48 -5.41 10.14 0.47
C GLU A 48 -4.32 10.82 1.26
N ARG A 49 -3.31 10.04 1.66
CA ARG A 49 -2.27 10.59 2.51
C ARG A 49 -1.02 9.70 2.41
N LYS A 50 0.14 10.34 2.50
CA LYS A 50 1.43 9.63 2.55
C LYS A 50 2.14 10.02 3.85
N VAL A 51 2.78 9.03 4.46
CA VAL A 51 3.60 9.24 5.65
C VAL A 51 4.98 8.66 5.37
N TRP A 52 6.00 9.46 5.64
CA TRP A 52 7.39 9.06 5.44
C TRP A 52 8.17 9.38 6.71
N ALA A 53 8.82 8.36 7.25
CA ALA A 53 9.59 8.49 8.49
C ALA A 53 8.76 9.08 9.63
N GLY A 54 7.49 8.68 9.72
CA GLY A 54 6.58 9.13 10.77
C GLY A 54 5.93 10.48 10.55
N GLU A 55 6.27 11.18 9.47
CA GLU A 55 5.71 12.51 9.18
C GLU A 55 4.88 12.50 7.91
N GLU A 56 3.76 13.22 7.93
CA GLU A 56 2.93 13.34 6.75
C GLU A 56 3.66 14.17 5.69
N VAL A 57 3.70 13.61 4.49
CA VAL A 57 4.37 14.23 3.34
C VAL A 57 3.32 14.93 2.49
N GLU A 58 3.55 16.19 2.20
CA GLU A 58 2.73 16.93 1.28
C GLU A 58 3.16 16.59 -0.15
N ASP A 59 2.31 15.84 -0.84
CA ASP A 59 2.60 15.38 -2.19
C ASP A 59 1.42 15.78 -3.08
N PRO A 60 1.66 16.55 -4.15
CA PRO A 60 0.58 16.97 -5.03
C PRO A 60 -0.05 15.82 -5.82
N TYR A 61 0.63 14.69 -5.93
CA TYR A 61 0.09 13.54 -6.62
C TYR A 61 -0.91 12.79 -5.76
N ARG A 62 -2.13 12.70 -6.25
CA ARG A 62 -3.23 12.00 -5.59
C ARG A 62 -3.78 10.93 -6.52
N GLY A 63 -2.95 9.99 -6.88
CA GLY A 63 -3.34 8.92 -7.78
C GLY A 63 -3.70 7.64 -7.04
N HIS A 64 -3.48 6.54 -7.73
CA HIS A 64 -3.75 5.21 -7.21
C HIS A 64 -2.45 4.44 -7.04
N VAL A 65 -2.45 3.52 -6.07
CA VAL A 65 -1.38 2.54 -5.91
C VAL A 65 -1.99 1.15 -5.96
N TYR A 66 -1.17 0.17 -6.29
CA TYR A 66 -1.63 -1.19 -6.55
C TYR A 66 -0.82 -2.22 -5.76
N PRO A 67 -0.86 -2.17 -4.42
CA PRO A 67 -0.12 -3.15 -3.64
C PRO A 67 -0.74 -4.54 -3.77
N PRO A 68 0.07 -5.60 -3.70
CA PRO A 68 -0.45 -6.95 -3.80
C PRO A 68 -1.41 -7.29 -2.66
N VAL A 69 -2.38 -8.13 -2.95
CA VAL A 69 -3.26 -8.69 -1.93
C VAL A 69 -2.44 -9.61 -1.04
N ASN A 70 -2.76 -9.65 0.25
CA ASN A 70 -2.05 -10.49 1.22
C ASN A 70 -1.97 -11.93 0.73
N GLY A 71 -0.80 -12.53 0.85
CA GLY A 71 -0.53 -13.86 0.34
C GLY A 71 -0.09 -13.90 -1.12
N THR A 72 -0.13 -12.76 -1.82
CA THR A 72 0.30 -12.67 -3.21
C THR A 72 1.81 -12.46 -3.26
N PRO A 73 2.54 -13.18 -4.12
CA PRO A 73 3.97 -12.98 -4.27
C PRO A 73 4.30 -11.55 -4.72
N LYS A 74 5.32 -10.98 -4.12
CA LYS A 74 5.83 -9.66 -4.54
C LYS A 74 6.64 -9.80 -5.81
N LEU A 75 6.74 -8.71 -6.57
CA LEU A 75 7.54 -8.67 -7.79
C LEU A 75 9.01 -8.97 -7.51
N PHE A 76 9.50 -8.59 -6.35
CA PHE A 76 10.91 -8.75 -5.98
C PHE A 76 11.13 -9.84 -4.93
N GLY A 77 10.22 -10.81 -4.88
CA GLY A 77 10.33 -11.93 -3.95
C GLY A 77 9.55 -11.72 -2.66
N GLY A 78 9.38 -12.80 -1.92
CA GLY A 78 8.61 -12.78 -0.68
C GLY A 78 7.11 -12.78 -0.90
N ILE A 79 6.39 -12.74 0.20
CA ILE A 79 4.92 -12.68 0.22
C ILE A 79 4.51 -11.33 0.80
N CYS A 80 3.55 -10.68 0.16
CA CYS A 80 3.06 -9.39 0.64
C CYS A 80 2.13 -9.59 1.84
N ASP A 81 2.37 -8.84 2.88
CA ASP A 81 1.47 -8.72 4.02
C ASP A 81 1.39 -7.26 4.48
N GLY A 82 1.68 -6.34 3.57
CA GLY A 82 1.88 -4.94 3.88
C GLY A 82 0.64 -4.06 3.85
N VAL A 83 -0.55 -4.62 3.62
CA VAL A 83 -1.79 -3.83 3.60
C VAL A 83 -2.65 -4.21 4.79
N GLU A 84 -3.03 -3.20 5.58
CA GLU A 84 -3.80 -3.41 6.80
C GLU A 84 -5.01 -2.47 6.85
N LEU A 85 -6.07 -2.92 7.50
CA LEU A 85 -7.21 -2.06 7.81
C LEU A 85 -6.80 -1.00 8.84
N VAL A 86 -7.30 0.20 8.64
CA VAL A 86 -7.12 1.30 9.58
C VAL A 86 -8.24 1.31 10.60
#